data_334d4f19aceae09e984151501ebdc8de
#
_entry.id   334d4f19aceae09e984151501ebdc8de
#
_cell.length_a   1.000
_cell.length_b   1.000
_cell.length_c   1.000
_cell.angle_alpha   90.00
_cell.angle_beta   90.00
_cell.angle_gamma   90.00
#
_symmetry.space_group_name_H-M   'P 1'
#
loop_
_entity.id
_entity.type
_entity.pdbx_description
1 polymer ?
#
loop_
_entity_poly.entity_id
_entity_poly.type
_entity_poly.pdbx_seq_one_letter_code
_entity_poly.pdbx_strand_id
1 'polypeptide(L)'
;VGAYGNIYVGATAEFLLVNKHPAVKAVVIRYSLFDTYTDIVFPGGIYHSWFMDTWNQVNRALDANDVATLSKMIGLNIPFVEILPGVKPVGNPIEGNKALKQALKDHQNNGDVYEESRKAEYRDFYWDKWQNRIEKISPYYYVAEIEASGAAIYSYTGWYDGYYTSAGINRY
;
A
#
# COMPACT_ATOMS: atom_id res chain seq x y z
N VAL A 1 8.53 6.26 -21.89
CA VAL A 1 7.72 5.32 -21.08
C VAL A 1 6.80 6.15 -20.19
N GLY A 2 5.56 5.71 -20.01
CA GLY A 2 4.63 6.22 -19.02
C GLY A 2 4.22 5.11 -18.05
N ALA A 3 3.78 5.51 -16.85
CA ALA A 3 3.19 4.59 -15.88
C ALA A 3 1.84 5.13 -15.39
N TYR A 4 0.95 4.24 -15.00
CA TYR A 4 -0.28 4.62 -14.33
C TYR A 4 -0.66 3.60 -13.27
N GLY A 5 -1.40 4.06 -12.28
CA GLY A 5 -1.89 3.16 -11.24
C GLY A 5 -3.02 3.76 -10.41
N ASN A 6 -3.74 2.88 -9.75
CA ASN A 6 -4.79 3.23 -8.79
C ASN A 6 -4.35 2.89 -7.38
N ILE A 7 -4.79 3.66 -6.39
CA ILE A 7 -4.56 3.41 -4.97
C ILE A 7 -3.04 3.34 -4.71
N TYR A 8 -2.53 2.34 -4.01
CA TYR A 8 -1.09 2.21 -3.76
C TYR A 8 -0.27 1.93 -5.04
N VAL A 9 -0.87 1.38 -6.10
CA VAL A 9 -0.21 1.27 -7.41
C VAL A 9 -0.02 2.65 -8.04
N GLY A 10 -0.92 3.61 -7.75
CA GLY A 10 -0.75 5.01 -8.14
C GLY A 10 0.45 5.65 -7.44
N ALA A 11 0.61 5.42 -6.13
CA ALA A 11 1.78 5.86 -5.39
C ALA A 11 3.07 5.22 -5.94
N THR A 12 3.04 3.93 -6.28
CA THR A 12 4.18 3.24 -6.90
C THR A 12 4.54 3.86 -8.26
N ALA A 13 3.54 4.23 -9.07
CA ALA A 13 3.78 4.94 -10.33
C ALA A 13 4.44 6.31 -10.10
N GLU A 14 4.03 7.04 -9.06
CA GLU A 14 4.63 8.31 -8.68
C GLU A 14 6.07 8.13 -8.18
N PHE A 15 6.34 7.10 -7.38
CA PHE A 15 7.68 6.77 -6.90
C PHE A 15 8.69 6.47 -8.03
N LEU A 16 8.25 6.08 -9.23
CA LEU A 16 9.15 5.95 -10.37
C LEU A 16 9.89 7.26 -10.70
N LEU A 17 9.27 8.40 -10.41
CA LEU A 17 9.84 9.72 -10.69
C LEU A 17 11.03 10.03 -9.78
N VAL A 18 11.08 9.47 -8.57
CA VAL A 18 12.17 9.64 -7.62
C VAL A 18 13.51 9.18 -8.21
N ASN A 19 13.46 8.18 -9.10
CA ASN A 19 14.67 7.70 -9.79
C ASN A 19 15.19 8.68 -10.87
N LYS A 20 14.42 9.68 -11.25
CA LYS A 20 14.78 10.69 -12.28
C LYS A 20 15.27 10.07 -13.58
N HIS A 21 14.78 8.88 -13.92
CA HIS A 21 15.23 8.17 -15.11
C HIS A 21 14.66 8.84 -16.39
N PRO A 22 15.49 9.24 -17.37
CA PRO A 22 15.07 10.05 -18.50
C PRO A 22 14.07 9.37 -19.45
N ALA A 23 13.94 8.05 -19.37
CA ALA A 23 12.94 7.31 -20.14
C ALA A 23 11.52 7.45 -19.56
N VAL A 24 11.35 7.81 -18.28
CA VAL A 24 10.04 8.05 -17.68
C VAL A 24 9.60 9.47 -18.04
N LYS A 25 8.55 9.60 -18.83
CA LYS A 25 8.08 10.89 -19.39
C LYS A 25 6.77 11.37 -18.79
N ALA A 26 5.94 10.45 -18.31
CA ALA A 26 4.67 10.80 -17.71
C ALA A 26 4.19 9.72 -16.74
N VAL A 27 3.43 10.15 -15.73
CA VAL A 27 2.71 9.25 -14.81
C VAL A 27 1.26 9.70 -14.63
N VAL A 28 0.36 8.73 -14.50
CA VAL A 28 -1.04 8.97 -14.15
C VAL A 28 -1.34 8.34 -12.81
N ILE A 29 -1.68 9.18 -11.84
CA ILE A 29 -1.93 8.81 -10.46
C ILE A 29 -3.43 8.90 -10.22
N ARG A 30 -4.06 7.77 -9.91
CA ARG A 30 -5.52 7.71 -9.76
C ARG A 30 -5.88 7.24 -8.36
N TYR A 31 -6.74 8.02 -7.66
CA TYR A 31 -7.25 7.67 -6.33
C TYR A 31 -6.14 7.15 -5.42
N SER A 32 -5.08 7.94 -5.20
CA SER A 32 -3.88 7.47 -4.55
C SER A 32 -3.40 8.43 -3.47
N LEU A 33 -2.82 7.85 -2.44
CA LEU A 33 -2.20 8.61 -1.35
C LEU A 33 -1.05 9.49 -1.89
N PHE A 34 -0.85 10.62 -1.22
CA PHE A 34 0.31 11.48 -1.39
C PHE A 34 1.16 11.50 -0.12
N ASP A 35 0.51 11.53 1.03
CA ASP A 35 1.11 11.49 2.34
C ASP A 35 0.42 10.43 3.20
N THR A 36 1.09 9.31 3.42
CA THR A 36 0.56 8.18 4.19
C THR A 36 0.09 8.61 5.60
N TYR A 37 0.80 9.57 6.21
CA TYR A 37 0.46 10.04 7.55
C TYR A 37 -0.90 10.76 7.56
N THR A 38 -1.06 11.81 6.74
CA THR A 38 -2.28 12.63 6.75
C THR A 38 -3.44 12.06 5.96
N ASP A 39 -3.17 11.26 4.92
CA ASP A 39 -4.24 10.74 4.07
C ASP A 39 -4.87 9.47 4.64
N ILE A 40 -4.10 8.65 5.35
CA ILE A 40 -4.53 7.30 5.76
C ILE A 40 -4.49 7.11 7.28
N VAL A 41 -3.34 7.37 7.93
CA VAL A 41 -3.12 6.94 9.31
C VAL A 41 -3.72 7.93 10.30
N PHE A 42 -3.49 9.23 10.10
CA PHE A 42 -3.96 10.32 10.96
C PHE A 42 -4.69 11.41 10.17
N PRO A 43 -5.76 11.11 9.43
CA PRO A 43 -6.53 12.14 8.75
C PRO A 43 -7.08 13.15 9.77
N GLY A 44 -6.78 14.44 9.55
CA GLY A 44 -7.14 15.49 10.47
C GLY A 44 -6.43 15.42 11.84
N GLY A 45 -5.35 14.65 11.95
CA GLY A 45 -4.59 14.47 13.19
C GLY A 45 -5.16 13.40 14.14
N ILE A 46 -6.18 12.67 13.73
CA ILE A 46 -6.83 11.63 14.54
C ILE A 46 -6.48 10.26 13.97
N TYR A 47 -6.01 9.34 14.83
CA TYR A 47 -5.69 7.98 14.41
C TYR A 47 -6.92 7.26 13.85
N HIS A 48 -6.81 6.81 12.61
CA HIS A 48 -7.90 6.16 11.87
C HIS A 48 -8.00 4.66 12.22
N SER A 49 -8.32 4.36 13.47
CA SER A 49 -8.27 3.02 14.05
C SER A 49 -9.07 1.98 13.28
N TRP A 50 -10.30 2.31 12.86
CA TRP A 50 -11.15 1.36 12.10
C TRP A 50 -10.51 0.92 10.79
N PHE A 51 -9.98 1.87 10.01
CA PHE A 51 -9.35 1.54 8.74
C PHE A 51 -8.05 0.75 8.95
N MET A 52 -7.22 1.20 9.88
CA MET A 52 -5.93 0.55 10.15
C MET A 52 -6.10 -0.87 10.69
N ASP A 53 -7.09 -1.11 11.54
CA ASP A 53 -7.43 -2.47 12.00
C ASP A 53 -7.94 -3.34 10.86
N THR A 54 -8.89 -2.83 10.06
CA THR A 54 -9.41 -3.55 8.89
C THR A 54 -8.31 -3.90 7.90
N TRP A 55 -7.43 -2.94 7.62
CA TRP A 55 -6.29 -3.14 6.71
C TRP A 55 -5.28 -4.15 7.27
N ASN A 56 -5.05 -4.12 8.59
CA ASN A 56 -4.23 -5.11 9.26
C ASN A 56 -4.79 -6.53 9.13
N GLN A 57 -6.09 -6.70 9.32
CA GLN A 57 -6.76 -7.99 9.13
C GLN A 57 -6.63 -8.50 7.69
N VAL A 58 -6.78 -7.62 6.69
CA VAL A 58 -6.56 -7.97 5.27
C VAL A 58 -5.12 -8.44 5.05
N ASN A 59 -4.12 -7.69 5.53
CA ASN A 59 -2.72 -8.07 5.38
C ASN A 59 -2.41 -9.40 6.07
N ARG A 60 -2.91 -9.62 7.29
CA ARG A 60 -2.75 -10.90 8.00
C ARG A 60 -3.35 -12.07 7.23
N ALA A 61 -4.53 -11.88 6.65
CA ALA A 61 -5.18 -12.93 5.86
C ALA A 61 -4.41 -13.20 4.55
N LEU A 62 -3.87 -12.16 3.90
CA LEU A 62 -2.99 -12.32 2.73
C LEU A 62 -1.70 -13.06 3.09
N ASP A 63 -1.04 -12.67 4.16
CA ASP A 63 0.20 -13.29 4.64
C ASP A 63 0.02 -14.78 5.00
N ALA A 64 -1.16 -15.13 5.52
CA ALA A 64 -1.53 -16.50 5.84
C ALA A 64 -2.10 -17.29 4.66
N ASN A 65 -2.31 -16.66 3.50
CA ASN A 65 -3.06 -17.23 2.36
C ASN A 65 -4.47 -17.71 2.74
N ASP A 66 -5.13 -16.97 3.65
CA ASP A 66 -6.47 -17.26 4.16
C ASP A 66 -7.56 -16.65 3.27
N VAL A 67 -7.91 -17.40 2.23
CA VAL A 67 -8.93 -16.98 1.26
C VAL A 67 -10.31 -16.87 1.89
N ALA A 68 -10.62 -17.68 2.90
CA ALA A 68 -11.92 -17.67 3.55
C ALA A 68 -12.15 -16.37 4.31
N THR A 69 -11.18 -15.93 5.08
CA THR A 69 -11.22 -14.64 5.77
C THR A 69 -11.28 -13.46 4.80
N LEU A 70 -10.43 -13.47 3.76
CA LEU A 70 -10.45 -12.42 2.73
C LEU A 70 -11.82 -12.28 2.05
N SER A 71 -12.42 -13.40 1.66
CA SER A 71 -13.73 -13.40 1.00
C SER A 71 -14.84 -12.85 1.88
N LYS A 72 -14.84 -13.17 3.18
CA LYS A 72 -15.77 -12.60 4.15
C LYS A 72 -15.60 -11.08 4.29
N MET A 73 -14.37 -10.61 4.37
CA MET A 73 -14.04 -9.19 4.54
C MET A 73 -14.50 -8.33 3.35
N ILE A 74 -14.39 -8.85 2.13
CA ILE A 74 -14.84 -8.14 0.91
C ILE A 74 -16.32 -8.37 0.58
N GLY A 75 -17.06 -9.01 1.48
CA GLY A 75 -18.50 -9.25 1.32
C GLY A 75 -18.85 -10.31 0.27
N LEU A 76 -17.88 -11.08 -0.20
CA LEU A 76 -18.14 -12.21 -1.08
C LEU A 76 -18.64 -13.41 -0.28
N ASN A 77 -19.96 -13.55 -0.24
CA ASN A 77 -20.60 -14.71 0.37
C ASN A 77 -20.69 -15.85 -0.67
N ILE A 78 -19.52 -16.39 -1.06
CA ILE A 78 -19.44 -17.45 -2.05
C ILE A 78 -19.56 -18.81 -1.34
N PRO A 79 -20.56 -19.63 -1.67
CA PRO A 79 -20.61 -20.99 -1.19
C PRO A 79 -19.30 -21.73 -1.54
N PHE A 80 -18.77 -22.47 -0.58
CA PHE A 80 -17.51 -23.22 -0.76
C PHE A 80 -16.24 -22.38 -0.89
N VAL A 81 -16.23 -21.11 -0.45
CA VAL A 81 -15.02 -20.26 -0.43
C VAL A 81 -13.83 -20.93 0.28
N GLU A 82 -14.09 -21.77 1.26
CA GLU A 82 -13.09 -22.54 2.02
C GLU A 82 -12.33 -23.56 1.15
N ILE A 83 -12.88 -23.90 -0.01
CA ILE A 83 -12.26 -24.86 -0.96
C ILE A 83 -11.40 -24.13 -1.99
N LEU A 84 -11.41 -22.80 -2.03
CA LEU A 84 -10.58 -22.04 -2.95
C LEU A 84 -9.10 -22.23 -2.58
N PRO A 85 -8.24 -22.56 -3.55
CA PRO A 85 -6.86 -22.94 -3.27
C PRO A 85 -5.93 -21.81 -2.83
N GLY A 86 -6.41 -20.56 -2.82
CA GLY A 86 -5.57 -19.39 -2.56
C GLY A 86 -4.45 -19.22 -3.62
N VAL A 87 -3.29 -18.80 -3.17
CA VAL A 87 -2.11 -18.62 -4.04
C VAL A 87 -1.61 -19.97 -4.52
N LYS A 88 -1.42 -20.12 -5.83
CA LYS A 88 -0.89 -21.33 -6.43
C LYS A 88 0.64 -21.39 -6.31
N PRO A 89 1.21 -22.57 -6.01
CA PRO A 89 2.65 -22.76 -6.06
C PRO A 89 3.22 -22.48 -7.46
N VAL A 90 4.44 -21.97 -7.52
CA VAL A 90 5.16 -21.72 -8.78
C VAL A 90 5.94 -22.96 -9.24
N GLY A 91 6.09 -23.14 -10.55
CA GLY A 91 6.89 -24.24 -11.12
C GLY A 91 6.26 -25.63 -10.92
N ASN A 92 7.10 -26.63 -10.68
CA ASN A 92 6.61 -27.97 -10.40
C ASN A 92 5.99 -28.07 -9.00
N PRO A 93 5.00 -28.94 -8.78
CA PRO A 93 4.26 -28.99 -7.50
C PRO A 93 5.13 -29.25 -6.26
N ILE A 94 6.23 -29.99 -6.40
CA ILE A 94 7.09 -30.34 -5.25
C ILE A 94 7.90 -29.14 -4.80
N GLU A 95 8.60 -28.47 -5.71
CA GLU A 95 9.43 -27.28 -5.40
C GLU A 95 8.58 -26.07 -5.09
N GLY A 96 7.50 -25.86 -5.86
CA GLY A 96 6.57 -24.76 -5.64
C GLY A 96 5.88 -24.84 -4.29
N ASN A 97 5.51 -26.03 -3.82
CA ASN A 97 4.94 -26.19 -2.46
C ASN A 97 5.97 -25.87 -1.36
N LYS A 98 7.25 -26.21 -1.56
CA LYS A 98 8.31 -25.83 -0.61
C LYS A 98 8.50 -24.30 -0.57
N ALA A 99 8.54 -23.67 -1.74
CA ALA A 99 8.68 -22.22 -1.85
C ALA A 99 7.49 -21.49 -1.21
N LEU A 100 6.25 -21.94 -1.47
CA LEU A 100 5.06 -21.37 -0.84
C LEU A 100 5.08 -21.53 0.67
N LYS A 101 5.41 -22.71 1.20
CA LYS A 101 5.53 -22.93 2.64
C LYS A 101 6.60 -22.03 3.28
N GLN A 102 7.72 -21.84 2.59
CA GLN A 102 8.76 -20.94 3.09
C GLN A 102 8.28 -19.50 3.09
N ALA A 103 7.63 -19.03 2.02
CA ALA A 103 7.07 -17.68 1.94
C ALA A 103 6.05 -17.43 3.07
N LEU A 104 5.11 -18.35 3.31
CA LEU A 104 4.15 -18.24 4.40
C LEU A 104 4.82 -18.20 5.79
N LYS A 105 5.92 -18.94 5.97
CA LYS A 105 6.71 -18.89 7.20
C LYS A 105 7.42 -17.54 7.37
N ASP A 106 7.98 -17.02 6.29
CA ASP A 106 8.68 -15.71 6.31
C ASP A 106 7.70 -14.58 6.61
N HIS A 107 6.48 -14.64 6.05
CA HIS A 107 5.42 -13.67 6.30
C HIS A 107 4.93 -13.64 7.75
N GLN A 108 5.13 -14.70 8.54
CA GLN A 108 4.81 -14.68 9.98
C GLN A 108 5.59 -13.61 10.75
N ASN A 109 6.70 -13.14 10.19
CA ASN A 109 7.53 -12.08 10.79
C ASN A 109 7.11 -10.67 10.34
N ASN A 110 6.12 -10.54 9.45
CA ASN A 110 5.61 -9.25 9.02
C ASN A 110 5.05 -8.46 10.20
N GLY A 111 5.18 -7.12 10.12
CA GLY A 111 4.70 -6.22 11.16
C GLY A 111 3.19 -6.23 11.28
N ASP A 112 2.71 -5.99 12.48
CA ASP A 112 1.32 -5.68 12.72
C ASP A 112 1.06 -4.22 12.34
N VAL A 113 0.35 -4.00 11.24
CA VAL A 113 0.13 -2.65 10.69
C VAL A 113 -0.65 -1.77 11.66
N TYR A 114 -1.61 -2.33 12.38
CA TYR A 114 -2.40 -1.61 13.37
C TYR A 114 -1.55 -1.18 14.57
N GLU A 115 -0.82 -2.12 15.17
CA GLU A 115 -0.01 -1.84 16.35
C GLU A 115 1.21 -0.96 16.02
N GLU A 116 1.80 -1.13 14.86
CA GLU A 116 2.95 -0.31 14.47
C GLU A 116 2.55 1.11 14.06
N SER A 117 1.47 1.28 13.30
CA SER A 117 1.06 2.62 12.85
C SER A 117 0.58 3.51 13.99
N ARG A 118 -0.10 2.96 15.00
CA ARG A 118 -0.57 3.75 16.16
C ARG A 118 0.55 4.33 17.02
N LYS A 119 1.77 3.79 16.93
CA LYS A 119 2.95 4.33 17.62
C LYS A 119 3.47 5.60 16.98
N ALA A 120 3.16 5.83 15.72
CA ALA A 120 3.67 6.96 14.94
C ALA A 120 2.85 8.24 15.22
N GLU A 121 2.87 8.75 16.45
CA GLU A 121 2.16 9.99 16.83
C GLU A 121 2.55 11.18 15.98
N TYR A 122 3.79 11.22 15.49
CA TYR A 122 4.33 12.28 14.65
C TYR A 122 4.79 11.72 13.32
N ARG A 123 4.76 12.55 12.27
CA ARG A 123 5.16 12.19 10.91
C ARG A 123 6.60 11.67 10.80
N ASP A 124 7.49 12.17 11.62
CA ASP A 124 8.91 11.81 11.63
C ASP A 124 9.25 10.66 12.59
N PHE A 125 8.23 10.01 13.15
CA PHE A 125 8.43 8.84 14.01
C PHE A 125 9.29 7.78 13.32
N TYR A 126 10.29 7.26 14.05
CA TYR A 126 11.23 6.30 13.54
C TYR A 126 10.98 4.91 14.16
N TRP A 127 10.77 3.92 13.30
CA TRP A 127 10.67 2.52 13.73
C TRP A 127 12.04 1.86 13.73
N ASP A 128 12.65 1.67 14.89
CA ASP A 128 13.96 1.02 15.02
C ASP A 128 13.98 -0.37 14.40
N LYS A 129 12.93 -1.16 14.63
CA LYS A 129 12.80 -2.50 14.05
C LYS A 129 12.88 -2.52 12.52
N TRP A 130 12.30 -1.51 11.88
CA TRP A 130 12.18 -1.44 10.41
C TRP A 130 13.23 -0.51 9.80
N GLN A 131 14.02 0.17 10.62
CA GLN A 131 15.00 1.17 10.20
C GLN A 131 14.39 2.19 9.22
N ASN A 132 13.16 2.63 9.52
CA ASN A 132 12.39 3.48 8.61
C ASN A 132 11.47 4.47 9.34
N ARG A 133 10.92 5.42 8.59
CA ARG A 133 9.94 6.43 9.03
C ARG A 133 8.70 6.39 8.14
N ILE A 134 7.54 6.75 8.71
CA ILE A 134 6.28 6.78 7.96
C ILE A 134 6.33 7.75 6.78
N GLU A 135 7.00 8.89 6.92
CA GLU A 135 7.14 9.86 5.85
C GLU A 135 7.83 9.30 4.60
N LYS A 136 8.79 8.38 4.77
CA LYS A 136 9.56 7.80 3.65
C LYS A 136 8.75 6.83 2.78
N ILE A 137 7.58 6.42 3.22
CA ILE A 137 6.66 5.64 2.40
C ILE A 137 5.60 6.51 1.71
N SER A 138 5.82 7.83 1.70
CA SER A 138 4.93 8.84 1.12
C SER A 138 5.59 9.54 -0.06
N PRO A 139 4.92 9.70 -1.22
CA PRO A 139 5.41 10.56 -2.29
C PRO A 139 5.75 11.98 -1.83
N TYR A 140 4.97 12.51 -0.89
CA TYR A 140 5.20 13.82 -0.25
C TYR A 140 6.65 14.03 0.20
N TYR A 141 7.30 12.99 0.76
CA TYR A 141 8.68 13.10 1.24
C TYR A 141 9.69 13.35 0.11
N TYR A 142 9.36 12.97 -1.11
CA TYR A 142 10.22 13.02 -2.29
C TYR A 142 9.79 14.09 -3.32
N VAL A 143 9.05 15.10 -2.91
CA VAL A 143 8.56 16.15 -3.82
C VAL A 143 9.69 16.77 -4.63
N ALA A 144 10.82 17.09 -4.01
CA ALA A 144 11.97 17.69 -4.70
C ALA A 144 12.55 16.77 -5.80
N GLU A 145 12.63 15.47 -5.54
CA GLU A 145 13.08 14.48 -6.53
C GLU A 145 12.07 14.29 -7.64
N ILE A 146 10.77 14.30 -7.29
CA ILE A 146 9.66 14.16 -8.25
C ILE A 146 9.66 15.36 -9.19
N GLU A 147 9.73 16.57 -8.68
CA GLU A 147 9.84 17.80 -9.49
C GLU A 147 11.09 17.78 -10.38
N ALA A 148 12.23 17.40 -9.83
CA ALA A 148 13.49 17.32 -10.57
C ALA A 148 13.49 16.26 -11.67
N SER A 149 12.51 15.33 -11.70
CA SER A 149 12.36 14.34 -12.78
C SER A 149 11.98 14.99 -14.12
N GLY A 150 11.28 16.13 -14.08
CA GLY A 150 10.75 16.83 -15.25
C GLY A 150 9.68 16.04 -16.03
N ALA A 151 9.17 14.95 -15.47
CA ALA A 151 8.11 14.16 -16.09
C ALA A 151 6.73 14.80 -15.87
N ALA A 152 5.83 14.61 -16.82
CA ALA A 152 4.45 15.08 -16.69
C ALA A 152 3.68 14.22 -15.67
N ILE A 153 2.93 14.88 -14.79
CA ILE A 153 2.07 14.22 -13.79
C ILE A 153 0.62 14.57 -14.09
N TYR A 154 -0.23 13.55 -14.19
CA TYR A 154 -1.66 13.71 -14.22
C TYR A 154 -2.27 13.04 -12.99
N SER A 155 -2.79 13.82 -12.05
CA SER A 155 -3.47 13.32 -10.87
C SER A 155 -4.99 13.31 -11.09
N TYR A 156 -5.63 12.23 -10.68
CA TYR A 156 -7.06 12.01 -10.84
C TYR A 156 -7.66 11.46 -9.54
N THR A 157 -8.63 12.19 -8.99
CA THR A 157 -9.36 11.79 -7.78
C THR A 157 -10.83 12.21 -7.89
N GLY A 158 -11.66 11.82 -6.94
CA GLY A 158 -13.09 12.14 -6.90
C GLY A 158 -13.52 12.73 -5.57
N TRP A 159 -14.52 13.61 -5.58
CA TRP A 159 -15.05 14.28 -4.39
C TRP A 159 -15.70 13.31 -3.37
N TYR A 160 -16.14 12.14 -3.84
CA TYR A 160 -16.73 11.11 -2.99
C TYR A 160 -15.73 10.05 -2.51
N ASP A 161 -14.45 10.24 -2.83
CA ASP A 161 -13.39 9.39 -2.27
C ASP A 161 -13.13 9.76 -0.81
N GLY A 162 -13.23 8.78 0.09
CA GLY A 162 -13.10 9.03 1.52
C GLY A 162 -11.68 9.32 2.01
N TYR A 163 -10.67 9.04 1.18
CA TYR A 163 -9.25 9.12 1.59
C TYR A 163 -8.41 10.02 0.69
N TYR A 164 -8.60 9.96 -0.63
CA TYR A 164 -7.63 10.49 -1.58
C TYR A 164 -8.03 11.82 -2.21
N THR A 165 -9.16 12.41 -1.82
CA THR A 165 -9.55 13.73 -2.28
C THR A 165 -8.53 14.77 -1.85
N SER A 166 -8.17 14.81 -0.56
CA SER A 166 -7.15 15.71 -0.01
C SER A 166 -5.78 15.42 -0.62
N ALA A 167 -5.43 14.15 -0.79
CA ALA A 167 -4.19 13.75 -1.45
C ALA A 167 -4.06 14.30 -2.87
N GLY A 168 -5.15 14.28 -3.64
CA GLY A 168 -5.21 14.87 -4.98
C GLY A 168 -4.99 16.38 -4.97
N ILE A 169 -5.58 17.08 -4.01
CA ILE A 169 -5.43 18.55 -3.87
C ILE A 169 -4.02 18.91 -3.41
N ASN A 170 -3.49 18.21 -2.41
CA ASN A 170 -2.19 18.52 -1.82
C ASN A 170 -1.01 18.22 -2.76
N ARG A 171 -1.24 17.44 -3.82
CA ARG A 171 -0.23 17.12 -4.83
C ARG A 171 0.04 18.28 -5.79
N TYR A 172 -0.87 19.27 -5.86
CA TYR A 172 -0.74 20.51 -6.63
C TYR A 172 -0.31 21.69 -5.75
#